data_cfbca10c27792c607090ed77563ba733
#
_entry.id   cfbca10c27792c607090ed77563ba733
#
_cell.length_a   1.000
_cell.length_b   1.000
_cell.length_c   1.000
_cell.angle_alpha   90.00
_cell.angle_beta   90.00
_cell.angle_gamma   90.00
#
_symmetry.space_group_name_H-M   'P 1'
#
loop_
_entity.id
_entity.type
_entity.pdbx_description
1 polymer ?
#
loop_
_entity_poly.entity_id
_entity_poly.type
_entity_poly.pdbx_seq_one_letter_code
_entity_poly.pdbx_strand_id
1 'polypeptide(L)'
;MGKHTKILFTDLDGTLLNDQKEVTAGNQAAIDRALEQGHKIVVTTGRPLASGVHIAERIGLTREGCYVIAFNGGQIYDPFHKKTIYGKTISTEVAKPLFQEALNRGLHVQSYSDTSVLAMEDRPELHYYICLLYTS
;
A
#
# COMPACT_ATOMS: atom_id res chain seq x y z
N MET A 1 -8.37 34.81 -6.56
CA MET A 1 -7.33 34.13 -5.80
C MET A 1 -7.29 32.66 -6.22
N GLY A 2 -6.16 32.17 -6.66
CA GLY A 2 -6.00 30.77 -6.99
C GLY A 2 -6.25 29.91 -5.73
N LYS A 3 -7.13 28.91 -5.82
CA LYS A 3 -7.28 27.92 -4.75
C LYS A 3 -5.94 27.17 -4.60
N HIS A 4 -5.32 27.29 -3.44
CA HIS A 4 -4.11 26.51 -3.16
C HIS A 4 -4.47 25.03 -3.11
N THR A 5 -3.91 24.23 -4.01
CA THR A 5 -4.03 22.77 -3.95
C THR A 5 -3.30 22.27 -2.73
N LYS A 6 -3.97 21.46 -1.91
CA LYS A 6 -3.39 20.75 -0.78
C LYS A 6 -3.22 19.29 -1.13
N ILE A 7 -2.26 18.63 -0.51
CA ILE A 7 -2.03 17.19 -0.61
C ILE A 7 -2.18 16.61 0.79
N LEU A 8 -3.06 15.62 0.91
CA LEU A 8 -3.22 14.82 2.12
C LEU A 8 -2.50 13.49 1.92
N PHE A 9 -1.59 13.16 2.82
CA PHE A 9 -1.02 11.83 2.94
C PHE A 9 -1.77 11.06 4.04
N THR A 10 -2.28 9.89 3.75
CA THR A 10 -3.02 9.07 4.71
C THR A 10 -2.53 7.63 4.70
N ASP A 11 -2.37 7.06 5.89
CA ASP A 11 -2.19 5.64 6.07
C ASP A 11 -3.54 4.91 5.93
N LEU A 12 -3.50 3.61 5.75
CA LEU A 12 -4.67 2.75 5.60
C LEU A 12 -5.07 2.11 6.91
N ASP A 13 -4.26 1.18 7.41
CA ASP A 13 -4.62 0.34 8.55
C ASP A 13 -4.58 1.11 9.87
N GLY A 14 -5.72 1.15 10.57
CA GLY A 14 -5.85 1.91 11.80
C GLY A 14 -5.95 3.43 11.63
N THR A 15 -6.04 3.93 10.38
CA THR A 15 -6.18 5.36 10.07
C THR A 15 -7.38 5.61 9.16
N LEU A 16 -7.28 5.30 7.88
CA LEU A 16 -8.39 5.50 6.93
C LEU A 16 -9.39 4.34 6.97
N LEU A 17 -8.90 3.12 7.19
CA LEU A 17 -9.71 1.91 7.27
C LEU A 17 -10.18 1.66 8.71
N ASN A 18 -11.44 1.26 8.84
CA ASN A 18 -12.01 0.78 10.10
C ASN A 18 -11.57 -0.67 10.43
N ASP A 19 -12.08 -1.24 11.51
CA ASP A 19 -11.74 -2.61 11.93
C ASP A 19 -12.21 -3.68 10.92
N GLN A 20 -13.23 -3.38 10.10
CA GLN A 20 -13.70 -4.21 9.00
C GLN A 20 -12.89 -4.03 7.71
N LYS A 21 -11.81 -3.25 7.76
CA LYS A 21 -10.95 -2.92 6.60
C LYS A 21 -11.68 -2.15 5.50
N GLU A 22 -12.66 -1.35 5.89
CA GLU A 22 -13.45 -0.52 4.98
C GLU A 22 -13.25 0.97 5.26
N VAL A 23 -13.39 1.79 4.23
CA VAL A 23 -13.49 3.25 4.38
C VAL A 23 -14.93 3.58 4.75
N THR A 24 -15.12 4.30 5.84
CA THR A 24 -16.47 4.70 6.29
C THR A 24 -17.12 5.67 5.31
N ALA A 25 -18.45 5.69 5.28
CA ALA A 25 -19.19 6.62 4.43
C ALA A 25 -18.82 8.09 4.70
N GLY A 26 -18.53 8.45 5.95
CA GLY A 26 -18.10 9.79 6.33
C GLY A 26 -16.73 10.15 5.75
N ASN A 27 -15.77 9.23 5.84
CA ASN A 27 -14.44 9.39 5.25
C ASN A 27 -14.51 9.45 3.72
N GLN A 28 -15.32 8.59 3.08
CA GLN A 28 -15.52 8.64 1.64
C GLN A 28 -16.10 9.98 1.18
N ALA A 29 -17.11 10.49 1.86
CA ALA A 29 -17.67 11.79 1.54
C ALA A 29 -16.66 12.95 1.73
N ALA A 30 -15.75 12.84 2.69
CA ALA A 30 -14.69 13.82 2.89
C ALA A 30 -13.64 13.76 1.76
N ILE A 31 -13.25 12.54 1.35
CA ILE A 31 -12.37 12.29 0.20
C ILE A 31 -12.96 12.91 -1.06
N ASP A 32 -14.22 12.61 -1.36
CA ASP A 32 -14.91 13.10 -2.56
C ASP A 32 -14.93 14.64 -2.61
N ARG A 33 -15.29 15.28 -1.50
CA ARG A 33 -15.26 16.76 -1.40
C ARG A 33 -13.87 17.35 -1.57
N ALA A 34 -12.85 16.72 -1.01
CA ALA A 34 -11.47 17.19 -1.16
C ALA A 34 -11.01 17.11 -2.62
N LEU A 35 -11.32 16.01 -3.30
CA LEU A 35 -11.00 15.81 -4.72
C LEU A 35 -11.77 16.79 -5.64
N GLU A 36 -13.05 17.04 -5.36
CA GLU A 36 -13.89 18.01 -6.09
C GLU A 36 -13.36 19.44 -5.95
N GLN A 37 -12.77 19.77 -4.81
CA GLN A 37 -12.12 21.06 -4.56
C GLN A 37 -10.72 21.17 -5.22
N GLY A 38 -10.25 20.14 -5.91
CA GLY A 38 -8.96 20.11 -6.60
C GLY A 38 -7.79 19.74 -5.68
N HIS A 39 -8.06 19.29 -4.46
CA HIS A 39 -7.02 18.74 -3.56
C HIS A 39 -6.60 17.35 -4.01
N LYS A 40 -5.46 16.86 -3.51
CA LYS A 40 -4.88 15.59 -3.87
C LYS A 40 -4.75 14.71 -2.63
N ILE A 41 -4.87 13.40 -2.83
CA ILE A 41 -4.74 12.42 -1.75
C ILE A 41 -3.72 11.37 -2.17
N VAL A 42 -2.82 11.06 -1.27
CA VAL A 42 -1.78 10.05 -1.42
C VAL A 42 -1.96 9.00 -0.32
N VAL A 43 -2.19 7.77 -0.72
CA VAL A 43 -2.18 6.63 0.19
C VAL A 43 -0.73 6.28 0.53
N THR A 44 -0.43 6.13 1.81
CA THR A 44 0.89 5.71 2.30
C THR A 44 0.71 4.46 3.16
N THR A 45 1.29 3.34 2.76
CA THR A 45 1.02 2.07 3.42
C THR A 45 2.24 1.15 3.46
N GLY A 46 2.33 0.31 4.49
CA GLY A 46 3.25 -0.82 4.52
C GLY A 46 2.81 -2.00 3.65
N ARG A 47 1.57 -2.00 3.18
CA ARG A 47 1.04 -3.05 2.33
C ARG A 47 1.78 -3.15 0.99
N PRO A 48 1.76 -4.33 0.33
CA PRO A 48 2.18 -4.47 -1.06
C PRO A 48 1.39 -3.57 -2.00
N LEU A 49 2.01 -3.22 -3.13
CA LEU A 49 1.44 -2.29 -4.10
C LEU A 49 0.03 -2.69 -4.54
N ALA A 50 -0.17 -3.95 -4.91
CA ALA A 50 -1.47 -4.43 -5.41
C ALA A 50 -2.62 -4.16 -4.41
N SER A 51 -2.39 -4.39 -3.12
CA SER A 51 -3.37 -4.11 -2.07
C SER A 51 -3.63 -2.61 -1.90
N GLY A 52 -2.58 -1.79 -1.90
CA GLY A 52 -2.71 -0.34 -1.80
C GLY A 52 -3.45 0.27 -3.00
N VAL A 53 -3.14 -0.18 -4.21
CA VAL A 53 -3.80 0.26 -5.45
C VAL A 53 -5.27 -0.15 -5.45
N HIS A 54 -5.59 -1.38 -5.06
CA HIS A 54 -6.98 -1.84 -5.00
C HIS A 54 -7.85 -0.95 -4.11
N ILE A 55 -7.35 -0.55 -2.92
CA ILE A 55 -8.06 0.36 -2.04
C ILE A 55 -8.17 1.75 -2.67
N ALA A 56 -7.09 2.28 -3.24
CA ALA A 56 -7.08 3.59 -3.89
C ALA A 56 -8.11 3.66 -5.03
N GLU A 57 -8.24 2.61 -5.84
CA GLU A 57 -9.25 2.49 -6.89
C GLU A 57 -10.67 2.54 -6.33
N ARG A 58 -10.94 1.75 -5.29
CA ARG A 58 -12.26 1.69 -4.64
C ARG A 58 -12.74 3.03 -4.09
N ILE A 59 -11.82 3.86 -3.61
CA ILE A 59 -12.15 5.17 -3.01
C ILE A 59 -11.99 6.36 -3.96
N GLY A 60 -11.78 6.09 -5.26
CA GLY A 60 -11.79 7.12 -6.31
C GLY A 60 -10.49 7.88 -6.47
N LEU A 61 -9.34 7.32 -6.06
CA LEU A 61 -8.03 7.96 -6.17
C LEU A 61 -7.30 7.70 -7.50
N THR A 62 -7.99 7.19 -8.52
CA THR A 62 -7.46 7.06 -9.89
C THR A 62 -7.55 8.39 -10.64
N ARG A 63 -7.09 9.47 -10.03
CA ARG A 63 -7.11 10.83 -10.57
C ARG A 63 -5.69 11.40 -10.63
N GLU A 64 -5.46 12.28 -11.58
CA GLU A 64 -4.18 12.95 -11.74
C GLU A 64 -3.73 13.65 -10.45
N GLY A 65 -2.51 13.37 -10.01
CA GLY A 65 -1.91 13.91 -8.79
C GLY A 65 -2.28 13.16 -7.50
N CYS A 66 -3.00 12.04 -7.59
CA CYS A 66 -3.17 11.08 -6.51
C CYS A 66 -2.19 9.91 -6.72
N TYR A 67 -1.58 9.44 -5.64
CA TYR A 67 -0.53 8.41 -5.70
C TYR A 67 -0.72 7.36 -4.62
N VAL A 68 -0.07 6.21 -4.81
CA VAL A 68 0.07 5.17 -3.79
C VAL A 68 1.55 5.00 -3.46
N ILE A 69 1.91 5.18 -2.19
CA ILE A 69 3.22 4.87 -1.63
C ILE A 69 3.07 3.55 -0.88
N ALA A 70 3.68 2.49 -1.41
CA ALA A 70 3.60 1.13 -0.89
C ALA A 70 4.92 0.65 -0.29
N PHE A 71 4.91 -0.52 0.36
CA PHE A 71 6.10 -1.15 0.94
C PHE A 71 6.88 -0.20 1.86
N ASN A 72 6.19 0.58 2.72
CA ASN A 72 6.81 1.58 3.60
C ASN A 72 7.71 2.60 2.87
N GLY A 73 7.33 2.99 1.67
CA GLY A 73 8.10 3.93 0.84
C GLY A 73 9.00 3.27 -0.21
N GLY A 74 9.00 1.95 -0.30
CA GLY A 74 9.80 1.21 -1.29
C GLY A 74 9.34 1.41 -2.73
N GLN A 75 8.08 1.77 -2.93
CA GLN A 75 7.52 2.00 -4.26
C GLN A 75 6.48 3.12 -4.24
N ILE A 76 6.53 3.99 -5.24
CA ILE A 76 5.52 5.03 -5.50
C ILE A 76 4.89 4.75 -6.86
N TYR A 77 3.58 4.64 -6.87
CA TYR A 77 2.78 4.30 -8.04
C TYR A 77 1.77 5.40 -8.36
N ASP A 78 1.64 5.69 -9.64
CA ASP A 78 0.63 6.59 -10.20
C ASP A 78 -0.53 5.74 -10.75
N PRO A 79 -1.68 5.66 -10.06
CA PRO A 79 -2.80 4.86 -10.50
C PRO A 79 -3.54 5.46 -11.70
N PHE A 80 -3.40 6.76 -11.93
CA PHE A 80 -4.00 7.43 -13.09
C PHE A 80 -3.27 7.08 -14.40
N HIS A 81 -1.93 7.18 -14.40
CA HIS A 81 -1.11 6.81 -15.56
C HIS A 81 -0.70 5.33 -15.55
N LYS A 82 -1.07 4.57 -14.53
CA LYS A 82 -0.77 3.14 -14.36
C LYS A 82 0.72 2.82 -14.46
N LYS A 83 1.55 3.60 -13.76
CA LYS A 83 3.00 3.43 -13.79
C LYS A 83 3.65 3.63 -12.43
N THR A 84 4.73 2.90 -12.20
CA THR A 84 5.64 3.16 -11.09
C THR A 84 6.49 4.39 -11.42
N ILE A 85 6.51 5.38 -10.52
CA ILE A 85 7.32 6.60 -10.65
C ILE A 85 8.59 6.55 -9.81
N TYR A 86 8.62 5.69 -8.80
CA TYR A 86 9.79 5.43 -7.97
C TYR A 86 9.73 3.99 -7.45
N GLY A 87 10.88 3.34 -7.41
CA GLY A 87 11.04 2.03 -6.81
C GLY A 87 12.46 1.82 -6.31
N LYS A 88 12.59 1.26 -5.12
CA LYS A 88 13.85 0.85 -4.53
C LYS A 88 13.72 -0.51 -3.88
N THR A 89 14.53 -1.44 -4.34
CA THR A 89 14.60 -2.81 -3.84
C THR A 89 15.99 -3.10 -3.27
N ILE A 90 16.10 -4.12 -2.46
CA ILE A 90 17.40 -4.70 -2.09
C ILE A 90 17.84 -5.70 -3.18
N SER A 91 19.14 -5.80 -3.40
CA SER A 91 19.66 -6.78 -4.36
C SER A 91 19.53 -8.22 -3.84
N THR A 92 19.57 -9.17 -4.75
CA THR A 92 19.53 -10.60 -4.41
C THR A 92 20.72 -11.01 -3.53
N GLU A 93 21.89 -10.40 -3.74
CA GLU A 93 23.10 -10.65 -2.94
C GLU A 93 22.93 -10.25 -1.48
N VAL A 94 22.13 -9.19 -1.23
CA VAL A 94 21.78 -8.74 0.13
C VAL A 94 20.62 -9.57 0.69
N ALA A 95 19.61 -9.87 -0.11
CA ALA A 95 18.42 -10.59 0.33
C ALA A 95 18.72 -12.04 0.76
N LYS A 96 19.51 -12.78 -0.04
CA LYS A 96 19.81 -14.20 0.23
C LYS A 96 20.37 -14.47 1.63
N PRO A 97 21.43 -13.81 2.10
CA PRO A 97 21.96 -14.03 3.45
C PRO A 97 20.97 -13.62 4.55
N LEU A 98 20.13 -12.61 4.33
CA LEU A 98 19.09 -12.23 5.30
C LEU A 98 18.02 -13.31 5.43
N PHE A 99 17.58 -13.90 4.31
CA PHE A 99 16.64 -15.02 4.32
C PHE A 99 17.23 -16.23 5.02
N GLN A 100 18.49 -16.59 4.72
CA GLN A 100 19.16 -17.71 5.37
C GLN A 100 19.30 -17.51 6.88
N GLU A 101 19.67 -16.32 7.32
CA GLU A 101 19.80 -16.02 8.75
C GLU A 101 18.44 -16.06 9.46
N ALA A 102 17.38 -15.57 8.84
CA ALA A 102 16.02 -15.67 9.39
C ALA A 102 15.60 -17.14 9.56
N LEU A 103 15.84 -17.99 8.55
CA LEU A 103 15.54 -19.41 8.61
C LEU A 103 16.37 -20.11 9.70
N ASN A 104 17.66 -19.82 9.82
CA ASN A 104 18.54 -20.39 10.86
C ASN A 104 18.06 -20.05 12.27
N ARG A 105 17.39 -18.91 12.44
CA ARG A 105 16.80 -18.47 13.73
C ARG A 105 15.35 -18.91 13.92
N GLY A 106 14.77 -19.64 12.97
CA GLY A 106 13.37 -20.06 13.02
C GLY A 106 12.38 -18.90 12.87
N LEU A 107 12.81 -17.79 12.27
CA LEU A 107 11.97 -16.63 12.03
C LEU A 107 11.23 -16.74 10.71
N HIS A 108 9.99 -16.23 10.67
CA HIS A 108 9.27 -16.05 9.41
C HIS A 108 9.95 -14.98 8.57
N VAL A 109 10.13 -15.28 7.28
CA VAL A 109 10.67 -14.35 6.30
C VAL A 109 9.90 -14.46 5.00
N GLN A 110 9.55 -13.33 4.42
CA GLN A 110 8.80 -13.28 3.16
C GLN A 110 9.29 -12.14 2.27
N SER A 111 9.01 -12.26 0.99
CA SER A 111 9.25 -11.25 -0.03
C SER A 111 8.00 -11.13 -0.91
N TYR A 112 8.08 -10.30 -1.92
CA TYR A 112 6.94 -10.00 -2.78
C TYR A 112 7.37 -10.02 -4.24
N SER A 113 6.52 -10.57 -5.09
CA SER A 113 6.48 -10.28 -6.52
C SER A 113 5.43 -9.20 -6.77
N ASP A 114 5.22 -8.82 -8.02
CA ASP A 114 4.20 -7.83 -8.39
C ASP A 114 2.77 -8.25 -7.99
N THR A 115 2.53 -9.55 -7.87
CA THR A 115 1.19 -10.11 -7.66
C THR A 115 1.08 -11.07 -6.48
N SER A 116 2.19 -11.45 -5.85
CA SER A 116 2.20 -12.55 -4.88
C SER A 116 3.12 -12.28 -3.69
N VAL A 117 2.76 -12.85 -2.56
CA VAL A 117 3.65 -13.00 -1.41
C VAL A 117 4.49 -14.26 -1.60
N LEU A 118 5.79 -14.14 -1.46
CA LEU A 118 6.75 -15.24 -1.60
C LEU A 118 7.30 -15.59 -0.21
N ALA A 119 7.07 -16.80 0.25
CA ALA A 119 7.60 -17.31 1.52
C ALA A 119 8.29 -18.64 1.32
N MET A 120 9.28 -18.94 2.15
CA MET A 120 10.02 -20.20 2.10
C MET A 120 9.29 -21.34 2.82
N GLU A 121 8.44 -21.02 3.78
CA GLU A 121 7.71 -21.95 4.60
C GLU A 121 6.26 -21.51 4.77
N ASP A 122 5.36 -22.50 4.86
CA ASP A 122 3.96 -22.27 5.21
C ASP A 122 3.82 -22.16 6.73
N ARG A 123 3.61 -20.94 7.22
CA ARG A 123 3.52 -20.62 8.65
C ARG A 123 2.26 -19.82 9.00
N PRO A 124 1.81 -19.85 10.26
CA PRO A 124 0.66 -19.06 10.71
C PRO A 124 0.80 -17.57 10.44
N GLU A 125 2.01 -17.01 10.56
CA GLU A 125 2.30 -15.60 10.27
C GLU A 125 2.02 -15.25 8.81
N LEU A 126 2.32 -16.15 7.87
CA LEU A 126 2.00 -15.98 6.46
C LEU A 126 0.49 -15.94 6.23
N HIS A 127 -0.26 -16.87 6.86
CA HIS A 127 -1.72 -16.90 6.75
C HIS A 127 -2.36 -15.64 7.32
N TYR A 128 -1.92 -15.20 8.50
CA TYR A 128 -2.37 -13.94 9.08
C TYR A 128 -2.14 -12.76 8.15
N TYR A 129 -0.96 -12.68 7.53
CA TYR A 129 -0.60 -11.60 6.63
C TYR A 129 -1.41 -11.63 5.32
N ILE A 130 -1.62 -12.82 4.74
CA ILE A 130 -2.47 -12.99 3.57
C ILE A 130 -3.91 -12.58 3.88
N CYS A 131 -4.47 -12.97 5.01
CA CYS A 131 -5.79 -12.53 5.47
C CYS A 131 -5.86 -11.01 5.59
N LEU A 132 -4.86 -10.37 6.16
CA LEU A 132 -4.81 -8.90 6.28
C LEU A 132 -4.84 -8.19 4.92
N LEU A 133 -4.22 -8.78 3.89
CA LEU A 133 -4.09 -8.15 2.57
C LEU A 133 -5.28 -8.41 1.64
N TYR A 134 -5.92 -9.57 1.74
CA TYR A 134 -6.88 -10.06 0.75
C TYR A 134 -8.32 -10.22 1.27
N THR A 135 -8.61 -9.84 2.51
CA THR A 135 -9.96 -9.88 3.09
C THR A 135 -10.69 -8.54 3.02
N SER A 136 -10.46 -7.77 1.97
CA SER A 136 -11.22 -6.53 1.74
C SER A 136 -11.82 -6.51 0.36
#